data_8ad222b08ab2300042a14f1e7490e32d
#
_entry.id   8ad222b08ab2300042a14f1e7490e32d
#
_cell.length_a   1.000
_cell.length_b   1.000
_cell.length_c   1.000
_cell.angle_alpha   90.00
_cell.angle_beta   90.00
_cell.angle_gamma   90.00
#
_symmetry.space_group_name_H-M   'P 1'
#
loop_
_entity.id
_entity.type
_entity.pdbx_description
1 polymer ?
#
loop_
_entity_poly.entity_id
_entity_poly.type
_entity_poly.pdbx_seq_one_letter_code
_entity_poly.pdbx_strand_id
1 'polypeptide(L)'
;MKLDLNSQTLNVSFACRIEDAWVPVPETACTQSGFDWTLNGAHYSAQFTPAGDTLCYTLQMDAPNPTQLRMWLAVPGQSDYFHVIPCNIYGDNHAAEAKPGEFPLLTKDHHEVAFCAPLWEFRADRAAMPLAALCWDGGVAAAAVEPYSESEAGIIRNGVFAALPDAFGISLGYTNDPTTFKNRSTPAPSTRSMACKAKTSGRIYLHSGPRTELHEIIRQEYARHQDRAVPRNTLRQAVQGMLDTFAYQNFDAAAGEYTNRCCRPPRETEMRPWRLVTEIGWTGGGVLAYPLVLCRDALGADAEAPLAAAMSGEQLFDRIADAYNEKSGLLNDLMAPNAAGSQVNGWWTGYGLVKDCHCAYTGGSAVHYLTKTKDYLHQNGKPCPAKWMDAAQKVLHTVMDLQRADGAFGYTYSTQERKVLDWSGFAGCWFAPALVYLYRLTGEERCLHSAEKALDYYHTFVKDLNCYGTPMDTWKAVDEEGNLAFMRGSRLLYEQTGKAEFLQY
;
A
#
# COMPACT_ATOMS: atom_id res chain seq x y z
N MET A 1 30.04 -15.23 8.13
CA MET A 1 29.83 -16.69 7.97
C MET A 1 29.09 -16.96 6.66
N LYS A 2 29.15 -18.20 6.17
CA LYS A 2 28.40 -18.63 4.99
C LYS A 2 27.35 -19.65 5.41
N LEU A 3 26.14 -19.49 4.91
CA LEU A 3 25.04 -20.45 5.06
C LEU A 3 24.68 -21.00 3.68
N ASP A 4 24.69 -22.31 3.57
CA ASP A 4 24.29 -23.02 2.36
C ASP A 4 22.86 -23.53 2.54
N LEU A 5 21.97 -23.19 1.59
CA LEU A 5 20.58 -23.58 1.56
C LEU A 5 20.14 -23.77 0.10
N ASN A 6 19.51 -24.90 -0.20
CA ASN A 6 18.99 -25.18 -1.56
C ASN A 6 20.03 -24.99 -2.69
N SER A 7 21.27 -25.47 -2.46
CA SER A 7 22.41 -25.34 -3.38
C SER A 7 22.87 -23.91 -3.67
N GLN A 8 22.44 -22.96 -2.89
CA GLN A 8 22.89 -21.57 -2.92
C GLN A 8 23.56 -21.18 -1.61
N THR A 9 24.40 -20.17 -1.66
CA THR A 9 25.13 -19.66 -0.49
C THR A 9 24.67 -18.24 -0.13
N LEU A 10 24.49 -17.99 1.15
CA LEU A 10 24.21 -16.69 1.70
C LEU A 10 25.35 -16.26 2.64
N ASN A 11 25.85 -15.06 2.45
CA ASN A 11 26.77 -14.44 3.41
C ASN A 11 25.97 -13.83 4.56
N VAL A 12 26.28 -14.22 5.77
CA VAL A 12 25.69 -13.68 6.98
C VAL A 12 26.75 -13.04 7.85
N SER A 13 26.53 -11.80 8.24
CA SER A 13 27.38 -11.10 9.18
C SER A 13 26.55 -10.42 10.26
N PHE A 14 27.18 -10.09 11.39
CA PHE A 14 26.51 -9.51 12.54
C PHE A 14 27.26 -8.25 12.99
N ALA A 15 26.50 -7.31 13.55
CA ALA A 15 27.04 -6.13 14.19
C ALA A 15 26.20 -5.78 15.43
N CYS A 16 26.86 -5.31 16.48
CA CYS A 16 26.23 -4.81 17.70
C CYS A 16 26.35 -3.29 17.75
N ARG A 17 25.32 -2.63 18.25
CA ARG A 17 25.37 -1.20 18.45
C ARG A 17 25.92 -0.87 19.82
N ILE A 18 27.04 -0.18 19.88
CA ILE A 18 27.68 0.31 21.08
C ILE A 18 27.65 1.83 21.04
N GLU A 19 26.94 2.46 21.95
CA GLU A 19 26.64 3.87 21.87
C GLU A 19 26.01 4.23 20.51
N ASP A 20 26.69 5.01 19.69
CA ASP A 20 26.20 5.41 18.37
C ASP A 20 26.90 4.68 17.20
N ALA A 21 27.79 3.72 17.50
CA ALA A 21 28.55 2.99 16.49
C ALA A 21 28.11 1.53 16.34
N TRP A 22 28.12 1.03 15.11
CA TRP A 22 27.96 -0.39 14.81
C TRP A 22 29.34 -1.07 14.84
N VAL A 23 29.53 -2.02 15.76
CA VAL A 23 30.73 -2.84 15.92
C VAL A 23 30.50 -4.21 15.34
N PRO A 24 31.26 -4.63 14.32
CA PRO A 24 31.13 -5.97 13.75
C PRO A 24 31.44 -7.07 14.79
N VAL A 25 30.64 -8.13 14.77
CA VAL A 25 30.98 -9.38 15.48
C VAL A 25 32.11 -10.05 14.73
N PRO A 26 33.23 -10.42 15.42
CA PRO A 26 34.36 -11.05 14.74
C PRO A 26 33.97 -12.36 14.05
N GLU A 27 34.48 -12.60 12.83
CA GLU A 27 34.23 -13.86 12.12
C GLU A 27 34.65 -15.09 12.90
N THR A 28 35.69 -14.96 13.73
CA THR A 28 36.19 -16.02 14.61
C THR A 28 35.20 -16.44 15.71
N ALA A 29 34.22 -15.61 16.00
CA ALA A 29 33.13 -15.92 16.94
C ALA A 29 31.96 -16.63 16.25
N CYS A 30 31.94 -16.69 14.91
CA CYS A 30 30.85 -17.22 14.12
C CYS A 30 31.11 -18.66 13.67
N THR A 31 30.07 -19.50 13.73
CA THR A 31 30.05 -20.89 13.23
C THR A 31 28.89 -21.03 12.24
N GLN A 32 28.79 -22.18 11.55
CA GLN A 32 27.62 -22.43 10.67
C GLN A 32 26.29 -22.50 11.41
N SER A 33 26.30 -22.79 12.71
CA SER A 33 25.10 -22.86 13.55
C SER A 33 24.74 -21.54 14.26
N GLY A 34 25.57 -20.49 14.09
CA GLY A 34 25.35 -19.19 14.73
C GLY A 34 26.59 -18.62 15.40
N PHE A 35 26.39 -17.74 16.36
CA PHE A 35 27.45 -17.17 17.18
C PHE A 35 26.99 -16.96 18.62
N ASP A 36 27.98 -16.87 19.50
CA ASP A 36 27.83 -16.47 20.88
C ASP A 36 29.00 -15.56 21.23
N TRP A 37 28.72 -14.33 21.64
CA TRP A 37 29.75 -13.32 21.82
C TRP A 37 29.42 -12.33 22.92
N THR A 38 30.42 -11.95 23.70
CA THR A 38 30.28 -10.96 24.74
C THR A 38 31.20 -9.76 24.49
N LEU A 39 30.64 -8.58 24.59
CA LEU A 39 31.36 -7.32 24.46
C LEU A 39 30.88 -6.31 25.51
N ASN A 40 31.80 -5.73 26.29
CA ASN A 40 31.51 -4.71 27.32
C ASN A 40 30.39 -5.13 28.29
N GLY A 41 30.35 -6.42 28.66
CA GLY A 41 29.36 -6.99 29.59
C GLY A 41 28.00 -7.26 28.95
N ALA A 42 27.83 -6.97 27.67
CA ALA A 42 26.66 -7.32 26.88
C ALA A 42 26.88 -8.67 26.16
N HIS A 43 25.89 -9.55 26.21
CA HIS A 43 25.89 -10.84 25.55
C HIS A 43 24.99 -10.80 24.32
N TYR A 44 25.51 -11.27 23.20
CA TYR A 44 24.80 -11.33 21.91
C TYR A 44 24.92 -12.73 21.34
N SER A 45 23.83 -13.26 20.81
CA SER A 45 23.85 -14.57 20.18
C SER A 45 22.91 -14.67 18.98
N ALA A 46 23.25 -15.55 18.06
CA ALA A 46 22.38 -16.02 17.01
C ALA A 46 22.48 -17.53 16.88
N GLN A 47 21.37 -18.18 16.61
CA GLN A 47 21.30 -19.63 16.33
C GLN A 47 20.54 -19.86 15.03
N PHE A 48 21.03 -20.82 14.24
CA PHE A 48 20.40 -21.24 12.99
C PHE A 48 20.09 -22.74 13.07
N THR A 49 18.89 -23.10 12.63
CA THR A 49 18.43 -24.50 12.61
C THR A 49 17.74 -24.79 11.29
N PRO A 50 18.21 -25.78 10.50
CA PRO A 50 17.51 -26.19 9.28
C PRO A 50 16.06 -26.63 9.57
N ALA A 51 15.14 -26.27 8.70
CA ALA A 51 13.72 -26.61 8.80
C ALA A 51 13.14 -26.86 7.40
N GLY A 52 13.39 -28.05 6.85
CA GLY A 52 13.04 -28.40 5.48
C GLY A 52 13.91 -27.62 4.48
N ASP A 53 13.24 -26.89 3.60
CA ASP A 53 13.84 -26.02 2.59
C ASP A 53 14.14 -24.59 3.08
N THR A 54 13.97 -24.34 4.38
CA THR A 54 14.19 -23.05 5.05
C THR A 54 15.15 -23.16 6.20
N LEU A 55 15.65 -22.03 6.68
CA LEU A 55 16.50 -21.96 7.85
C LEU A 55 15.82 -21.09 8.92
N CYS A 56 15.46 -21.70 10.04
CA CYS A 56 15.00 -20.95 11.20
C CYS A 56 16.17 -20.26 11.89
N TYR A 57 15.96 -19.04 12.35
CA TYR A 57 16.95 -18.33 13.16
C TYR A 57 16.34 -17.77 14.45
N THR A 58 17.20 -17.61 15.45
CA THR A 58 16.91 -16.87 16.68
C THR A 58 18.03 -15.88 16.92
N LEU A 59 17.68 -14.63 17.17
CA LEU A 59 18.60 -13.58 17.61
C LEU A 59 18.28 -13.24 19.05
N GLN A 60 19.30 -13.05 19.88
CA GLN A 60 19.13 -12.68 21.28
C GLN A 60 20.22 -11.70 21.70
N MET A 61 19.84 -10.79 22.59
CA MET A 61 20.77 -9.91 23.30
C MET A 61 20.37 -9.75 24.76
N ASP A 62 21.37 -9.64 25.62
CA ASP A 62 21.24 -9.32 27.05
C ASP A 62 22.40 -8.39 27.43
N ALA A 63 22.09 -7.16 27.77
CA ALA A 63 23.08 -6.11 27.98
C ALA A 63 22.75 -5.24 29.20
N PRO A 64 23.77 -4.72 29.90
CA PRO A 64 23.58 -3.81 31.03
C PRO A 64 23.01 -2.44 30.59
N ASN A 65 23.23 -2.04 29.35
CA ASN A 65 22.75 -0.80 28.77
C ASN A 65 21.98 -1.05 27.49
N PRO A 66 21.06 -0.16 27.09
CA PRO A 66 20.33 -0.28 25.81
C PRO A 66 21.28 -0.44 24.62
N THR A 67 21.00 -1.44 23.78
CA THR A 67 21.83 -1.81 22.62
C THR A 67 20.98 -2.39 21.50
N GLN A 68 21.62 -2.77 20.40
CA GLN A 68 21.02 -3.46 19.28
C GLN A 68 21.94 -4.55 18.75
N LEU A 69 21.34 -5.60 18.20
CA LEU A 69 22.02 -6.61 17.39
C LEU A 69 21.44 -6.56 15.97
N ARG A 70 22.30 -6.54 14.97
CA ARG A 70 21.91 -6.60 13.56
C ARG A 70 22.52 -7.80 12.87
N MET A 71 21.71 -8.52 12.14
CA MET A 71 22.09 -9.56 11.20
C MET A 71 22.02 -8.98 9.80
N TRP A 72 23.07 -9.08 9.01
CA TRP A 72 23.13 -8.75 7.60
C TRP A 72 23.14 -9.99 6.74
N LEU A 73 22.43 -9.94 5.62
CA LEU A 73 22.31 -11.01 4.63
C LEU A 73 22.64 -10.44 3.24
N ALA A 74 23.55 -11.12 2.55
CA ALA A 74 23.97 -10.76 1.19
C ALA A 74 24.26 -12.03 0.38
N VAL A 75 24.02 -11.99 -0.90
CA VAL A 75 24.33 -13.11 -1.82
C VAL A 75 25.71 -12.91 -2.43
N PRO A 76 26.62 -13.87 -2.30
CA PRO A 76 27.99 -13.72 -2.83
C PRO A 76 28.00 -13.51 -4.34
N GLY A 77 28.79 -12.53 -4.79
CA GLY A 77 29.05 -12.30 -6.21
C GLY A 77 27.90 -11.61 -6.98
N GLN A 78 26.87 -11.18 -6.28
CA GLN A 78 25.79 -10.39 -6.84
C GLN A 78 25.94 -8.92 -6.45
N SER A 79 25.57 -8.00 -7.34
CA SER A 79 25.66 -6.56 -7.11
C SER A 79 24.43 -5.80 -7.58
N ASP A 80 23.55 -6.46 -8.32
CA ASP A 80 22.32 -5.88 -8.84
C ASP A 80 21.13 -6.64 -8.26
N TYR A 81 20.44 -5.97 -7.34
CA TYR A 81 19.32 -6.54 -6.61
C TYR A 81 18.07 -5.71 -6.77
N PHE A 82 16.96 -6.42 -6.84
CA PHE A 82 15.65 -5.83 -6.61
C PHE A 82 15.24 -6.10 -5.15
N HIS A 83 15.24 -5.05 -4.35
CA HIS A 83 14.83 -5.12 -2.94
C HIS A 83 13.32 -5.21 -2.82
N VAL A 84 12.82 -5.99 -1.85
CA VAL A 84 11.41 -5.98 -1.47
C VAL A 84 11.27 -5.96 0.05
N ILE A 85 10.59 -4.94 0.55
CA ILE A 85 9.96 -4.93 1.88
C ILE A 85 8.49 -4.62 1.62
N PRO A 86 7.56 -5.56 1.80
CA PRO A 86 6.17 -5.41 1.39
C PRO A 86 5.53 -4.11 1.90
N CYS A 87 4.94 -3.33 1.00
CA CYS A 87 4.37 -1.99 1.17
C CYS A 87 5.38 -0.87 1.49
N ASN A 88 6.69 -1.09 1.33
CA ASN A 88 7.68 -0.06 1.63
C ASN A 88 8.76 0.11 0.59
N ILE A 89 9.37 -0.99 0.15
CA ILE A 89 10.44 -0.98 -0.84
C ILE A 89 10.12 -1.98 -1.94
N TYR A 90 10.22 -1.52 -3.18
CA TYR A 90 10.16 -2.32 -4.41
C TYR A 90 11.26 -1.83 -5.34
N GLY A 91 12.34 -2.60 -5.43
CA GLY A 91 13.55 -2.17 -6.10
C GLY A 91 14.23 -1.02 -5.35
N ASP A 92 14.54 0.04 -6.05
CA ASP A 92 15.04 1.31 -5.49
C ASP A 92 13.91 2.33 -5.27
N ASN A 93 12.66 1.92 -5.43
CA ASN A 93 11.46 2.76 -5.45
C ASN A 93 11.52 3.87 -6.52
N HIS A 94 12.32 3.70 -7.54
CA HIS A 94 12.47 4.69 -8.60
C HIS A 94 11.52 4.37 -9.76
N ALA A 95 10.54 5.24 -9.98
CA ALA A 95 9.84 5.28 -11.25
C ALA A 95 10.62 6.22 -12.20
N ALA A 96 10.78 5.80 -13.46
CA ALA A 96 11.59 6.50 -14.45
C ALA A 96 11.26 7.99 -14.63
N GLU A 97 10.05 8.41 -14.25
CA GLU A 97 9.55 9.77 -14.39
C GLU A 97 9.28 10.45 -13.04
N ALA A 98 9.63 9.80 -11.94
CA ALA A 98 9.47 10.41 -10.64
C ALA A 98 10.49 11.52 -10.42
N LYS A 99 10.05 12.59 -9.81
CA LYS A 99 10.96 13.66 -9.44
C LYS A 99 11.87 13.18 -8.31
N PRO A 100 13.18 13.36 -8.45
CA PRO A 100 14.11 13.06 -7.36
C PRO A 100 13.62 13.68 -6.05
N GLY A 101 13.56 12.87 -4.98
CA GLY A 101 13.23 13.32 -3.64
C GLY A 101 11.76 13.39 -3.27
N GLU A 102 10.86 13.00 -4.15
CA GLU A 102 9.44 12.88 -3.81
C GLU A 102 9.10 11.56 -3.12
N PHE A 103 9.93 10.54 -3.27
CA PHE A 103 9.81 9.27 -2.55
C PHE A 103 11.19 8.66 -2.32
N PRO A 104 11.25 7.65 -1.44
CA PRO A 104 12.49 7.08 -1.00
C PRO A 104 13.25 6.38 -2.13
N LEU A 105 14.54 6.66 -2.23
CA LEU A 105 15.47 5.97 -3.11
C LEU A 105 16.56 5.31 -2.28
N LEU A 106 16.81 4.03 -2.54
CA LEU A 106 17.96 3.33 -2.01
C LEU A 106 19.11 3.46 -3.01
N THR A 107 20.12 4.24 -2.68
CA THR A 107 21.27 4.51 -3.55
C THR A 107 22.55 4.58 -2.76
N LYS A 108 23.70 4.29 -3.43
CA LYS A 108 25.03 4.46 -2.85
C LYS A 108 25.43 5.94 -2.71
N ASP A 109 24.85 6.79 -3.55
CA ASP A 109 25.12 8.20 -3.53
C ASP A 109 24.21 8.90 -2.52
N HIS A 110 24.81 9.73 -1.69
CA HIS A 110 24.05 10.57 -0.79
C HIS A 110 23.52 11.79 -1.55
N HIS A 111 22.19 11.86 -1.68
CA HIS A 111 21.54 13.04 -2.23
C HIS A 111 21.02 13.93 -1.10
N GLU A 112 21.04 15.24 -1.31
CA GLU A 112 20.46 16.22 -0.36
C GLU A 112 18.94 16.09 -0.20
N VAL A 113 18.32 15.19 -0.94
CA VAL A 113 16.90 14.97 -0.92
C VAL A 113 16.55 14.01 0.20
N ALA A 114 15.58 14.36 0.98
CA ALA A 114 15.25 13.79 2.29
C ALA A 114 15.01 12.26 2.32
N PHE A 115 14.79 11.63 1.18
CA PHE A 115 14.49 10.22 1.09
C PHE A 115 15.58 9.41 0.39
N CYS A 116 16.62 10.04 -0.11
CA CYS A 116 17.73 9.34 -0.70
C CYS A 116 18.79 9.07 0.37
N ALA A 117 19.12 7.80 0.59
CA ALA A 117 20.12 7.40 1.54
C ALA A 117 20.78 6.09 1.12
N PRO A 118 22.07 5.89 1.44
CA PRO A 118 22.75 4.63 1.18
C PRO A 118 22.28 3.51 2.12
N LEU A 119 21.56 3.83 3.18
CA LEU A 119 20.99 2.90 4.16
C LEU A 119 19.56 3.33 4.48
N TRP A 120 18.65 2.37 4.36
CA TRP A 120 17.28 2.49 4.83
C TRP A 120 17.04 1.64 6.05
N GLU A 121 16.39 2.20 7.03
CA GLU A 121 15.92 1.48 8.21
C GLU A 121 14.40 1.59 8.31
N PHE A 122 13.74 0.46 8.52
CA PHE A 122 12.31 0.36 8.49
C PHE A 122 11.78 -0.62 9.52
N ARG A 123 10.75 -0.25 10.27
CA ARG A 123 10.13 -1.12 11.27
C ARG A 123 9.42 -2.30 10.61
N ALA A 124 9.75 -3.52 11.05
CA ALA A 124 9.14 -4.73 10.53
C ALA A 124 7.61 -4.82 10.79
N ASP A 125 7.15 -4.24 11.91
CA ASP A 125 5.73 -4.19 12.27
C ASP A 125 4.89 -3.22 11.42
N ARG A 126 5.54 -2.46 10.54
CA ARG A 126 4.88 -1.56 9.56
C ARG A 126 4.93 -2.08 8.13
N ALA A 127 5.66 -3.13 7.87
CA ALA A 127 5.56 -3.83 6.61
C ALA A 127 4.22 -4.57 6.53
N ALA A 128 3.62 -4.67 5.35
CA ALA A 128 2.39 -5.45 5.15
C ALA A 128 2.61 -6.92 5.52
N MET A 129 3.85 -7.38 5.40
CA MET A 129 4.33 -8.63 5.95
C MET A 129 5.74 -8.38 6.53
N PRO A 130 6.07 -8.88 7.73
CA PRO A 130 7.36 -8.67 8.37
C PRO A 130 8.46 -9.50 7.69
N LEU A 131 8.75 -9.19 6.43
CA LEU A 131 9.67 -9.87 5.54
C LEU A 131 10.49 -8.83 4.76
N ALA A 132 11.78 -9.10 4.58
CA ALA A 132 12.66 -8.39 3.66
C ALA A 132 13.28 -9.38 2.67
N ALA A 133 13.44 -8.99 1.42
CA ALA A 133 13.99 -9.84 0.36
C ALA A 133 14.92 -9.11 -0.58
N LEU A 134 15.88 -9.86 -1.14
CA LEU A 134 16.69 -9.53 -2.31
C LEU A 134 16.32 -10.48 -3.45
N CYS A 135 15.96 -9.91 -4.58
CA CYS A 135 15.74 -10.69 -5.81
C CYS A 135 16.84 -10.34 -6.82
N TRP A 136 17.34 -11.32 -7.54
CA TRP A 136 18.31 -11.15 -8.63
C TRP A 136 17.99 -12.11 -9.77
N ASP A 137 18.72 -12.01 -10.88
CA ASP A 137 18.60 -12.97 -11.96
C ASP A 137 19.07 -14.35 -11.48
N GLY A 138 18.12 -15.25 -11.28
CA GLY A 138 18.35 -16.61 -10.85
C GLY A 138 18.04 -16.93 -9.40
N GLY A 139 17.53 -15.98 -8.59
CA GLY A 139 17.13 -16.32 -7.23
C GLY A 139 16.49 -15.24 -6.40
N VAL A 140 16.01 -15.69 -5.25
CA VAL A 140 15.41 -14.86 -4.21
C VAL A 140 15.96 -15.28 -2.85
N ALA A 141 16.50 -14.34 -2.08
CA ALA A 141 16.81 -14.49 -0.67
C ALA A 141 15.86 -13.64 0.15
N ALA A 142 15.18 -14.22 1.13
CA ALA A 142 14.28 -13.49 1.99
C ALA A 142 14.46 -13.87 3.46
N ALA A 143 14.18 -12.95 4.36
CA ALA A 143 14.10 -13.25 5.78
C ALA A 143 12.83 -12.61 6.38
N ALA A 144 12.02 -13.48 6.99
CA ALA A 144 10.89 -13.09 7.81
C ALA A 144 11.32 -12.95 9.28
N VAL A 145 10.65 -12.08 10.02
CA VAL A 145 10.90 -11.87 11.45
C VAL A 145 9.59 -11.86 12.22
N GLU A 146 9.59 -12.39 13.44
CA GLU A 146 8.49 -12.17 14.36
C GLU A 146 8.56 -10.72 14.87
N PRO A 147 7.59 -9.85 14.48
CA PRO A 147 7.72 -8.42 14.69
C PRO A 147 7.53 -7.97 16.15
N TYR A 148 7.01 -8.87 16.99
CA TYR A 148 6.74 -8.60 18.40
C TYR A 148 7.26 -9.70 19.29
N SER A 149 7.72 -9.34 20.47
CA SER A 149 7.97 -10.27 21.58
C SER A 149 7.43 -9.71 22.89
N GLU A 150 7.14 -10.57 23.84
CA GLU A 150 6.78 -10.18 25.19
C GLU A 150 8.05 -10.02 26.05
N SER A 151 8.04 -9.05 26.94
CA SER A 151 9.04 -8.84 27.95
C SER A 151 8.38 -8.43 29.27
N GLU A 152 9.15 -8.43 30.36
CA GLU A 152 8.67 -7.91 31.67
C GLU A 152 8.23 -6.43 31.59
N ALA A 153 8.76 -5.67 30.63
CA ALA A 153 8.40 -4.28 30.39
C ALA A 153 7.22 -4.12 29.41
N GLY A 154 6.59 -5.21 28.95
CA GLY A 154 5.51 -5.23 27.98
C GLY A 154 5.94 -5.70 26.59
N ILE A 155 5.18 -5.34 25.57
CA ILE A 155 5.46 -5.75 24.19
C ILE A 155 6.67 -4.99 23.66
N ILE A 156 7.70 -5.71 23.28
CA ILE A 156 8.84 -5.18 22.52
C ILE A 156 8.56 -5.37 21.04
N ARG A 157 8.73 -4.31 20.27
CA ARG A 157 8.72 -4.37 18.82
C ARG A 157 10.07 -4.86 18.35
N ASN A 158 10.08 -6.06 17.82
CA ASN A 158 11.29 -6.68 17.29
C ASN A 158 11.42 -6.38 15.81
N GLY A 159 12.65 -6.23 15.39
CA GLY A 159 12.95 -6.15 13.99
C GLY A 159 12.72 -4.77 13.39
N VAL A 160 13.85 -4.19 13.06
CA VAL A 160 13.97 -3.10 12.10
C VAL A 160 14.66 -3.71 10.90
N PHE A 161 14.02 -3.67 9.74
CA PHE A 161 14.67 -4.01 8.49
C PHE A 161 15.66 -2.91 8.13
N ALA A 162 16.81 -3.32 7.64
CA ALA A 162 17.81 -2.42 7.09
C ALA A 162 18.10 -2.84 5.65
N ALA A 163 18.12 -1.90 4.72
CA ALA A 163 18.45 -2.15 3.33
C ALA A 163 19.66 -1.34 2.91
N LEU A 164 20.66 -2.02 2.35
CA LEU A 164 21.79 -1.48 1.60
C LEU A 164 21.61 -1.84 0.14
N PRO A 165 22.24 -1.15 -0.81
CA PRO A 165 22.14 -1.52 -2.23
C PRO A 165 22.50 -2.98 -2.55
N ASP A 166 23.31 -3.63 -1.73
CA ASP A 166 23.84 -4.97 -1.92
C ASP A 166 23.56 -5.96 -0.78
N ALA A 167 22.75 -5.55 0.21
CA ALA A 167 22.41 -6.40 1.35
C ALA A 167 21.09 -5.95 2.00
N PHE A 168 20.48 -6.84 2.75
CA PHE A 168 19.44 -6.46 3.70
C PHE A 168 19.79 -6.99 5.10
N GLY A 169 19.20 -6.38 6.11
CA GLY A 169 19.46 -6.75 7.49
C GLY A 169 18.22 -6.74 8.36
N ILE A 170 18.33 -7.41 9.48
CA ILE A 170 17.33 -7.42 10.55
C ILE A 170 18.02 -7.01 11.83
N SER A 171 17.52 -5.95 12.45
CA SER A 171 18.00 -5.48 13.75
C SER A 171 17.03 -5.87 14.85
N LEU A 172 17.59 -6.40 15.95
CA LEU A 172 16.90 -6.66 17.21
C LEU A 172 17.21 -5.52 18.19
N GLY A 173 16.31 -5.27 19.15
CA GLY A 173 16.46 -4.17 20.10
C GLY A 173 16.04 -2.86 19.49
N TYR A 174 14.76 -2.72 19.29
CA TYR A 174 14.12 -1.63 18.58
C TYR A 174 14.55 -0.23 19.06
N THR A 175 14.73 0.64 18.12
CA THR A 175 14.79 2.08 18.34
C THR A 175 13.52 2.76 17.88
N ASN A 176 13.34 4.01 18.28
CA ASN A 176 12.26 4.85 17.80
C ASN A 176 12.31 4.99 16.28
N ASP A 177 11.26 4.60 15.68
CA ASP A 177 10.66 4.98 14.43
C ASP A 177 11.62 5.49 13.32
N PRO A 178 12.51 4.69 12.80
CA PRO A 178 13.13 5.01 11.53
C PRO A 178 12.09 4.80 10.44
N THR A 179 11.17 5.73 10.29
CA THR A 179 10.24 5.72 9.17
C THR A 179 10.60 6.85 8.25
N THR A 180 10.86 6.49 7.03
CA THR A 180 10.84 7.42 5.94
C THR A 180 9.40 7.82 5.72
N PHE A 181 8.99 8.89 6.31
CA PHE A 181 7.72 9.49 5.96
C PHE A 181 7.93 10.84 5.29
N LYS A 182 6.94 11.20 4.50
CA LYS A 182 6.62 12.40 3.80
C LYS A 182 7.20 13.71 4.39
N ASN A 183 7.53 13.77 5.64
CA ASN A 183 7.94 14.97 6.35
C ASN A 183 9.44 15.15 6.50
N ARG A 184 10.24 14.42 5.76
CA ARG A 184 11.67 14.67 5.62
C ARG A 184 12.49 14.57 6.90
N SER A 185 11.91 14.17 8.01
CA SER A 185 12.63 13.97 9.25
C SER A 185 12.39 12.55 9.72
N THR A 186 13.41 11.73 9.59
CA THR A 186 13.53 10.59 10.51
C THR A 186 13.83 11.19 11.88
N PRO A 187 13.01 10.94 12.90
CA PRO A 187 13.39 11.31 14.25
C PRO A 187 14.72 10.68 14.57
N ALA A 188 15.64 11.42 15.15
CA ALA A 188 16.87 10.85 15.66
C ALA A 188 16.55 9.62 16.52
N PRO A 189 17.30 8.51 16.41
CA PRO A 189 17.08 7.33 17.22
C PRO A 189 17.05 7.74 18.69
N SER A 190 15.95 7.43 19.38
CA SER A 190 15.86 7.71 20.80
C SER A 190 16.38 6.50 21.57
N THR A 191 17.37 6.72 22.43
CA THR A 191 17.88 5.68 23.33
C THR A 191 16.78 5.11 24.25
N ARG A 192 15.72 5.88 24.49
CA ARG A 192 14.58 5.43 25.32
C ARG A 192 13.79 4.27 24.72
N SER A 193 13.97 3.99 23.45
CA SER A 193 13.25 2.91 22.74
C SER A 193 14.13 1.67 22.52
N MET A 194 15.38 1.70 22.95
CA MET A 194 16.26 0.54 22.87
C MET A 194 16.09 -0.35 24.09
N ALA A 195 16.13 -1.65 23.87
CA ALA A 195 16.03 -2.64 24.92
C ALA A 195 17.41 -3.06 25.44
N CYS A 196 17.48 -3.39 26.73
CA CYS A 196 18.63 -4.07 27.30
C CYS A 196 18.60 -5.58 27.03
N LYS A 197 17.39 -6.15 26.96
CA LYS A 197 17.15 -7.58 26.67
C LYS A 197 16.12 -7.69 25.57
N ALA A 198 16.42 -8.47 24.56
CA ALA A 198 15.49 -8.76 23.49
C ALA A 198 15.81 -10.12 22.86
N LYS A 199 14.77 -10.76 22.34
CA LYS A 199 14.88 -12.00 21.59
C LYS A 199 13.87 -11.95 20.44
N THR A 200 14.27 -12.36 19.27
CA THR A 200 13.38 -12.58 18.14
C THR A 200 13.74 -13.85 17.41
N SER A 201 12.83 -14.34 16.62
CA SER A 201 13.02 -15.48 15.73
C SER A 201 12.43 -15.18 14.37
N GLY A 202 12.81 -15.98 13.39
CA GLY A 202 12.28 -15.87 12.04
C GLY A 202 12.77 -16.99 11.16
N ARG A 203 12.61 -16.79 9.85
CA ARG A 203 13.04 -17.74 8.82
C ARG A 203 13.79 -17.05 7.72
N ILE A 204 14.76 -17.76 7.18
CA ILE A 204 15.50 -17.40 5.97
C ILE A 204 15.08 -18.36 4.88
N TYR A 205 14.77 -17.79 3.73
CA TYR A 205 14.44 -18.46 2.49
C TYR A 205 15.51 -18.18 1.45
N LEU A 206 15.85 -19.19 0.66
CA LEU A 206 16.78 -19.04 -0.44
C LEU A 206 16.31 -19.94 -1.58
N HIS A 207 15.71 -19.34 -2.60
CA HIS A 207 15.11 -20.02 -3.73
C HIS A 207 15.88 -19.70 -5.00
N SER A 208 16.12 -20.71 -5.84
CA SER A 208 16.58 -20.53 -7.21
C SER A 208 15.39 -20.30 -8.12
N GLY A 209 15.51 -19.36 -9.06
CA GLY A 209 14.44 -19.10 -10.02
C GLY A 209 14.19 -17.62 -10.25
N PRO A 210 13.12 -17.29 -10.95
CA PRO A 210 12.76 -15.91 -11.23
C PRO A 210 12.26 -15.20 -9.96
N ARG A 211 12.18 -13.87 -10.02
CA ARG A 211 11.68 -13.00 -8.93
C ARG A 211 10.31 -13.43 -8.39
N THR A 212 9.47 -14.05 -9.22
CA THR A 212 8.15 -14.57 -8.85
C THR A 212 8.19 -15.66 -7.76
N GLU A 213 9.35 -16.28 -7.49
CA GLU A 213 9.52 -17.18 -6.35
C GLU A 213 9.22 -16.49 -5.00
N LEU A 214 9.37 -15.17 -4.95
CA LEU A 214 8.98 -14.39 -3.78
C LEU A 214 7.49 -14.54 -3.44
N HIS A 215 6.63 -14.76 -4.42
CA HIS A 215 5.20 -14.93 -4.18
C HIS A 215 4.91 -16.21 -3.37
N GLU A 216 5.67 -17.27 -3.61
CA GLU A 216 5.54 -18.51 -2.84
C GLU A 216 6.00 -18.30 -1.39
N ILE A 217 7.12 -17.61 -1.19
CA ILE A 217 7.62 -17.26 0.15
C ILE A 217 6.55 -16.42 0.91
N ILE A 218 5.97 -15.43 0.25
CA ILE A 218 4.90 -14.61 0.83
C ILE A 218 3.67 -15.46 1.21
N ARG A 219 3.24 -16.39 0.35
CA ARG A 219 2.11 -17.29 0.66
C ARG A 219 2.39 -18.18 1.86
N GLN A 220 3.61 -18.72 1.95
CA GLN A 220 4.02 -19.57 3.09
C GLN A 220 4.01 -18.77 4.40
N GLU A 221 4.57 -17.56 4.41
CA GLU A 221 4.55 -16.71 5.60
C GLU A 221 3.12 -16.26 5.94
N TYR A 222 2.31 -15.88 4.95
CA TYR A 222 0.92 -15.53 5.19
C TYR A 222 0.13 -16.69 5.82
N ALA A 223 0.24 -17.90 5.27
CA ALA A 223 -0.45 -19.08 5.80
C ALA A 223 -0.09 -19.38 7.25
N ARG A 224 1.14 -19.08 7.69
CA ARG A 224 1.60 -19.27 9.06
C ARG A 224 1.03 -18.28 10.06
N HIS A 225 0.58 -17.13 9.61
CA HIS A 225 0.05 -16.05 10.45
C HIS A 225 -1.47 -15.92 10.41
N GLN A 226 -2.14 -16.69 9.54
CA GLN A 226 -3.59 -16.59 9.29
C GLN A 226 -4.47 -16.84 10.52
N ASP A 227 -4.08 -17.78 11.36
CA ASP A 227 -4.93 -18.27 12.47
C ASP A 227 -4.90 -17.38 13.73
N ARG A 228 -4.18 -16.26 13.68
CA ARG A 228 -4.00 -15.38 14.84
C ARG A 228 -5.08 -14.32 15.02
N ALA A 229 -5.91 -14.11 14.02
CA ALA A 229 -6.97 -13.11 14.08
C ALA A 229 -8.24 -13.67 14.75
N VAL A 230 -8.53 -13.25 15.96
CA VAL A 230 -9.78 -13.55 16.64
C VAL A 230 -10.72 -12.36 16.49
N PRO A 231 -11.84 -12.48 15.76
CA PRO A 231 -12.82 -11.42 15.65
C PRO A 231 -13.39 -11.06 17.03
N ARG A 232 -13.30 -9.80 17.44
CA ARG A 232 -13.89 -9.29 18.69
C ARG A 232 -15.33 -8.90 18.54
N ASN A 233 -15.72 -8.52 17.32
CA ASN A 233 -17.07 -8.07 16.98
C ASN A 233 -17.67 -8.97 15.92
N THR A 234 -18.99 -9.12 15.93
CA THR A 234 -19.70 -9.65 14.77
C THR A 234 -19.58 -8.69 13.59
N LEU A 235 -19.72 -9.20 12.35
CA LEU A 235 -19.72 -8.34 11.17
C LEU A 235 -20.76 -7.21 11.29
N ARG A 236 -21.98 -7.51 11.78
CA ARG A 236 -23.04 -6.52 12.00
C ARG A 236 -22.59 -5.41 12.97
N GLN A 237 -21.97 -5.77 14.10
CA GLN A 237 -21.44 -4.80 15.06
C GLN A 237 -20.34 -3.93 14.45
N ALA A 238 -19.45 -4.51 13.65
CA ALA A 238 -18.41 -3.77 12.96
C ALA A 238 -19.00 -2.76 11.96
N VAL A 239 -19.96 -3.20 11.13
CA VAL A 239 -20.64 -2.32 10.16
C VAL A 239 -21.41 -1.21 10.86
N GLN A 240 -22.13 -1.50 11.95
CA GLN A 240 -22.83 -0.49 12.73
C GLN A 240 -21.85 0.55 13.31
N GLY A 241 -20.77 0.09 13.94
CA GLY A 241 -19.77 0.99 14.52
C GLY A 241 -19.08 1.89 13.47
N MET A 242 -18.85 1.36 12.27
CA MET A 242 -18.35 2.17 11.15
C MET A 242 -19.35 3.21 10.70
N LEU A 243 -20.63 2.82 10.51
CA LEU A 243 -21.71 3.75 10.12
C LEU A 243 -21.87 4.86 11.14
N ASP A 244 -21.91 4.53 12.44
CA ASP A 244 -22.03 5.52 13.52
C ASP A 244 -20.82 6.48 13.53
N THR A 245 -19.63 5.97 13.29
CA THR A 245 -18.43 6.81 13.21
C THR A 245 -18.50 7.78 12.02
N PHE A 246 -18.89 7.32 10.85
CA PHE A 246 -19.05 8.19 9.69
C PHE A 246 -20.15 9.23 9.93
N ALA A 247 -21.30 8.84 10.46
CA ALA A 247 -22.44 9.73 10.64
C ALA A 247 -22.22 10.79 11.74
N TYR A 248 -21.65 10.40 12.87
CA TYR A 248 -21.61 11.25 14.06
C TYR A 248 -20.23 11.87 14.34
N GLN A 249 -19.15 11.36 13.73
CA GLN A 249 -17.80 11.86 13.96
C GLN A 249 -17.17 12.48 12.72
N ASN A 250 -17.40 11.89 11.55
CA ASN A 250 -16.75 12.32 10.31
C ASN A 250 -17.62 13.24 9.46
N PHE A 251 -18.94 13.31 9.69
CA PHE A 251 -19.80 14.23 8.98
C PHE A 251 -19.80 15.60 9.68
N ASP A 252 -19.48 16.64 8.94
CA ASP A 252 -19.60 18.03 9.38
C ASP A 252 -20.93 18.60 8.89
N ALA A 253 -21.91 18.67 9.78
CA ALA A 253 -23.26 19.12 9.47
C ALA A 253 -23.31 20.60 9.02
N ALA A 254 -22.39 21.44 9.52
CA ALA A 254 -22.34 22.85 9.14
C ALA A 254 -21.83 23.04 7.71
N ALA A 255 -20.90 22.19 7.28
CA ALA A 255 -20.38 22.16 5.93
C ALA A 255 -21.23 21.29 4.98
N GLY A 256 -22.04 20.37 5.52
CA GLY A 256 -22.76 19.37 4.74
C GLY A 256 -21.85 18.36 4.04
N GLU A 257 -20.69 18.04 4.65
CA GLU A 257 -19.64 17.24 4.03
C GLU A 257 -19.07 16.21 4.99
N TYR A 258 -18.68 15.06 4.43
CA TYR A 258 -17.78 14.16 5.15
C TYR A 258 -16.36 14.74 5.14
N THR A 259 -15.73 14.71 6.30
CA THR A 259 -14.36 15.17 6.46
C THR A 259 -13.40 13.98 6.39
N ASN A 260 -12.26 14.15 5.76
CA ASN A 260 -11.15 13.18 5.79
C ASN A 260 -10.39 13.22 7.12
N ARG A 261 -11.04 13.62 8.19
CA ARG A 261 -10.47 13.64 9.54
C ARG A 261 -10.38 12.22 10.06
N CYS A 262 -9.27 11.57 9.76
CA CYS A 262 -8.91 10.35 10.46
C CYS A 262 -8.67 10.66 11.93
N CYS A 263 -9.45 10.03 12.82
CA CYS A 263 -9.20 9.94 14.26
C CYS A 263 -8.76 11.25 14.92
N ARG A 264 -9.66 11.92 15.57
CA ARG A 264 -9.29 12.87 16.61
C ARG A 264 -8.43 12.14 17.64
N PRO A 265 -7.16 12.47 17.81
CA PRO A 265 -6.51 12.12 19.05
C PRO A 265 -7.35 12.76 20.18
N PRO A 266 -7.67 12.02 21.26
CA PRO A 266 -8.48 12.58 22.35
C PRO A 266 -7.88 13.80 23.06
N ARG A 267 -6.76 14.32 22.54
CA ARG A 267 -5.98 15.43 23.11
C ARG A 267 -5.89 16.67 22.21
N GLU A 268 -6.39 16.64 20.98
CA GLU A 268 -6.43 17.84 20.15
C GLU A 268 -7.76 18.58 20.38
N THR A 269 -7.68 19.67 21.11
CA THR A 269 -8.83 20.56 21.40
C THR A 269 -9.21 21.44 20.21
N GLU A 270 -8.33 21.61 19.23
CA GLU A 270 -8.59 22.35 18.00
C GLU A 270 -8.58 21.43 16.79
N MET A 271 -9.74 21.24 16.20
CA MET A 271 -9.86 20.63 14.88
C MET A 271 -9.32 21.62 13.85
N ARG A 272 -8.11 21.44 13.41
CA ARG A 272 -7.65 22.10 12.18
C ARG A 272 -8.56 21.63 11.06
N PRO A 273 -9.25 22.51 10.34
CA PRO A 273 -10.02 22.14 9.17
C PRO A 273 -9.03 21.70 8.09
N TRP A 274 -8.64 20.45 8.12
CA TRP A 274 -8.01 19.82 7.00
C TRP A 274 -9.10 19.66 5.95
N ARG A 275 -9.27 20.73 5.21
CA ARG A 275 -9.96 20.83 3.93
C ARG A 275 -11.24 20.03 3.81
N LEU A 276 -12.29 20.75 3.78
CA LEU A 276 -13.60 20.33 3.32
C LEU A 276 -13.62 20.02 1.81
N VAL A 277 -12.52 19.50 1.28
CA VAL A 277 -12.45 19.09 -0.12
C VAL A 277 -12.61 17.59 -0.16
N THR A 278 -13.77 17.19 -0.66
CA THR A 278 -14.10 15.78 -0.84
C THR A 278 -13.77 15.37 -2.25
N GLU A 279 -12.87 14.42 -2.39
CA GLU A 279 -12.56 13.81 -3.67
C GLU A 279 -13.59 12.75 -4.02
N ILE A 280 -14.03 12.76 -5.28
CA ILE A 280 -15.12 11.89 -5.73
C ILE A 280 -14.80 10.39 -5.68
N GLY A 281 -13.53 10.02 -5.79
CA GLY A 281 -13.10 8.62 -5.79
C GLY A 281 -12.55 8.14 -4.46
N TRP A 282 -12.17 9.05 -3.58
CA TRP A 282 -11.49 8.76 -2.33
C TRP A 282 -12.30 9.18 -1.10
N THR A 283 -11.73 9.94 -0.17
CA THR A 283 -12.39 10.33 1.09
C THR A 283 -13.71 11.04 0.85
N GLY A 284 -14.80 10.42 1.29
CA GLY A 284 -16.15 10.97 1.12
C GLY A 284 -16.74 10.84 -0.28
N GLY A 285 -16.02 10.18 -1.21
CA GLY A 285 -16.51 9.92 -2.56
C GLY A 285 -17.11 8.53 -2.74
N GLY A 286 -16.88 7.93 -3.91
CA GLY A 286 -17.45 6.64 -4.30
C GLY A 286 -17.10 5.49 -3.35
N VAL A 287 -15.89 5.49 -2.79
CA VAL A 287 -15.43 4.50 -1.81
C VAL A 287 -16.25 4.52 -0.51
N LEU A 288 -16.77 5.66 -0.11
CA LEU A 288 -17.67 5.81 1.03
C LEU A 288 -19.15 5.64 0.62
N ALA A 289 -19.55 6.18 -0.52
CA ALA A 289 -20.94 6.16 -0.98
C ALA A 289 -21.49 4.73 -1.11
N TYR A 290 -20.69 3.82 -1.69
CA TYR A 290 -21.12 2.44 -1.90
C TYR A 290 -21.43 1.69 -0.59
N PRO A 291 -20.55 1.63 0.42
CA PRO A 291 -20.89 0.98 1.69
C PRO A 291 -22.08 1.68 2.41
N LEU A 292 -22.26 2.98 2.31
CA LEU A 292 -23.43 3.67 2.89
C LEU A 292 -24.75 3.21 2.24
N VAL A 293 -24.77 2.96 0.93
CA VAL A 293 -25.93 2.36 0.25
C VAL A 293 -26.20 0.95 0.79
N LEU A 294 -25.14 0.15 0.99
CA LEU A 294 -25.26 -1.23 1.48
C LEU A 294 -25.68 -1.29 2.96
N CYS A 295 -25.29 -0.32 3.79
CA CYS A 295 -25.59 -0.33 5.22
C CYS A 295 -27.09 -0.40 5.49
N ARG A 296 -27.92 0.24 4.67
CA ARG A 296 -29.39 0.18 4.80
C ARG A 296 -29.89 -1.26 4.68
N ASP A 297 -29.35 -2.04 3.76
CA ASP A 297 -29.75 -3.43 3.56
C ASP A 297 -29.18 -4.35 4.65
N ALA A 298 -27.95 -4.08 5.08
CA ALA A 298 -27.25 -4.90 6.08
C ALA A 298 -27.79 -4.70 7.49
N LEU A 299 -28.24 -3.49 7.83
CA LEU A 299 -28.61 -3.11 9.19
C LEU A 299 -30.12 -2.86 9.37
N GLY A 300 -30.86 -2.62 8.27
CA GLY A 300 -32.30 -2.32 8.34
C GLY A 300 -32.58 -1.06 9.15
N ALA A 301 -33.51 -1.12 10.11
CA ALA A 301 -33.90 0.01 10.96
C ALA A 301 -32.74 0.63 11.75
N ASP A 302 -31.70 -0.14 12.09
CA ASP A 302 -30.54 0.38 12.84
C ASP A 302 -29.71 1.37 12.01
N ALA A 303 -29.84 1.37 10.68
CA ALA A 303 -29.18 2.33 9.80
C ALA A 303 -29.93 3.67 9.66
N GLU A 304 -31.21 3.74 10.00
CA GLU A 304 -32.05 4.91 9.70
C GLU A 304 -31.57 6.19 10.39
N ALA A 305 -31.30 6.11 11.69
CA ALA A 305 -30.89 7.28 12.48
C ALA A 305 -29.50 7.81 12.05
N PRO A 306 -28.45 6.98 11.90
CA PRO A 306 -27.18 7.45 11.40
C PRO A 306 -27.27 8.04 9.98
N LEU A 307 -27.96 7.39 9.05
CA LEU A 307 -28.11 7.90 7.69
C LEU A 307 -28.95 9.17 7.59
N ALA A 308 -29.88 9.40 8.54
CA ALA A 308 -30.62 10.65 8.62
C ALA A 308 -29.81 11.79 9.25
N ALA A 309 -28.82 11.48 10.09
CA ALA A 309 -27.94 12.46 10.73
C ALA A 309 -26.83 12.98 9.81
N ALA A 310 -26.58 12.30 8.68
CA ALA A 310 -25.50 12.59 7.77
C ALA A 310 -25.97 12.50 6.30
N MET A 311 -25.06 12.68 5.36
CA MET A 311 -25.35 12.50 3.94
C MET A 311 -25.42 11.01 3.60
N SER A 312 -26.46 10.60 2.89
CA SER A 312 -26.61 9.21 2.44
C SER A 312 -25.67 8.87 1.28
N GLY A 313 -25.47 7.57 1.04
CA GLY A 313 -24.68 7.11 -0.09
C GLY A 313 -25.27 7.54 -1.45
N GLU A 314 -26.60 7.59 -1.55
CA GLU A 314 -27.30 8.06 -2.75
C GLU A 314 -27.03 9.55 -3.01
N GLN A 315 -27.06 10.39 -1.96
CA GLN A 315 -26.73 11.81 -2.10
C GLN A 315 -25.28 12.04 -2.51
N LEU A 316 -24.34 11.20 -2.01
CA LEU A 316 -22.94 11.23 -2.48
C LEU A 316 -22.84 10.84 -3.95
N PHE A 317 -23.52 9.78 -4.39
CA PHE A 317 -23.52 9.40 -5.80
C PHE A 317 -24.18 10.45 -6.70
N ASP A 318 -25.20 11.14 -6.21
CA ASP A 318 -25.77 12.28 -6.92
C ASP A 318 -24.75 13.37 -7.18
N ARG A 319 -23.94 13.72 -6.17
CA ARG A 319 -22.85 14.69 -6.31
C ARG A 319 -21.77 14.22 -7.27
N ILE A 320 -21.39 12.93 -7.20
CA ILE A 320 -20.41 12.36 -8.13
C ILE A 320 -20.91 12.48 -9.57
N ALA A 321 -22.16 12.16 -9.84
CA ALA A 321 -22.73 12.30 -11.17
C ALA A 321 -22.81 13.76 -11.62
N ASP A 322 -23.12 14.69 -10.71
CA ASP A 322 -23.18 16.13 -11.00
C ASP A 322 -21.77 16.75 -11.21
N ALA A 323 -20.69 16.04 -10.86
CA ALA A 323 -19.32 16.47 -11.11
C ALA A 323 -18.87 16.29 -12.59
N TYR A 324 -19.73 15.80 -13.48
CA TYR A 324 -19.38 15.59 -14.87
C TYR A 324 -18.97 16.89 -15.56
N ASN A 325 -17.85 16.87 -16.27
CA ASN A 325 -17.29 17.99 -17.00
C ASN A 325 -17.45 17.78 -18.51
N GLU A 326 -18.33 18.51 -19.14
CA GLU A 326 -18.65 18.40 -20.58
C GLU A 326 -17.43 18.65 -21.50
N LYS A 327 -16.46 19.48 -21.07
CA LYS A 327 -15.28 19.82 -21.86
C LYS A 327 -14.32 18.64 -21.96
N SER A 328 -14.02 18.03 -20.82
CA SER A 328 -13.09 16.91 -20.74
C SER A 328 -13.77 15.56 -21.01
N GLY A 329 -15.07 15.46 -20.79
CA GLY A 329 -15.81 14.21 -20.82
C GLY A 329 -15.56 13.31 -19.58
N LEU A 330 -14.97 13.86 -18.51
CA LEU A 330 -14.61 13.16 -17.28
C LEU A 330 -15.32 13.81 -16.08
N LEU A 331 -15.10 13.27 -14.87
CA LEU A 331 -15.58 13.87 -13.64
C LEU A 331 -14.54 14.84 -13.09
N ASN A 332 -14.99 15.98 -12.54
CA ASN A 332 -14.13 16.84 -11.73
C ASN A 332 -13.78 16.12 -10.42
N ASP A 333 -12.51 16.06 -10.09
CA ASP A 333 -12.01 15.27 -8.94
C ASP A 333 -12.49 15.79 -7.58
N LEU A 334 -12.80 17.07 -7.49
CA LEU A 334 -13.17 17.75 -6.25
C LEU A 334 -14.62 18.22 -6.31
N MET A 335 -15.43 17.81 -5.34
CA MET A 335 -16.86 18.09 -5.29
C MET A 335 -17.20 19.34 -4.50
N ALA A 336 -16.44 19.63 -3.43
CA ALA A 336 -16.75 20.73 -2.55
C ALA A 336 -16.23 22.06 -3.13
N PRO A 337 -17.02 23.13 -3.05
CA PRO A 337 -16.50 24.46 -3.31
C PRO A 337 -15.40 24.76 -2.27
N ASN A 338 -14.34 25.48 -2.70
CA ASN A 338 -13.36 25.98 -1.76
C ASN A 338 -14.02 26.97 -0.77
N ALA A 339 -13.29 27.39 0.26
CA ALA A 339 -13.76 28.32 1.27
C ALA A 339 -14.32 29.66 0.70
N ALA A 340 -14.03 29.97 -0.56
CA ALA A 340 -14.58 31.12 -1.28
C ALA A 340 -15.77 30.77 -2.17
N GLY A 341 -16.28 29.54 -2.14
CA GLY A 341 -17.42 29.10 -2.95
C GLY A 341 -17.08 28.80 -4.42
N SER A 342 -15.80 28.83 -4.80
CA SER A 342 -15.35 28.49 -6.15
C SER A 342 -15.02 27.00 -6.26
N GLN A 343 -15.36 26.38 -7.39
CA GLN A 343 -14.95 25.01 -7.67
C GLN A 343 -13.42 24.94 -7.78
N VAL A 344 -12.84 23.93 -7.17
CA VAL A 344 -11.41 23.65 -7.29
C VAL A 344 -11.20 22.86 -8.56
N ASN A 345 -10.55 23.48 -9.55
CA ASN A 345 -10.20 22.82 -10.80
C ASN A 345 -8.84 22.14 -10.66
N GLY A 346 -8.85 20.83 -10.67
CA GLY A 346 -7.67 19.99 -10.50
C GLY A 346 -7.89 18.87 -9.52
N TRP A 347 -6.83 18.15 -9.20
CA TRP A 347 -6.85 17.08 -8.21
C TRP A 347 -5.84 17.34 -7.10
N TRP A 348 -6.06 16.73 -5.94
CA TRP A 348 -5.24 16.90 -4.78
C TRP A 348 -4.27 15.74 -4.62
N THR A 349 -2.98 16.06 -4.60
CA THR A 349 -1.96 15.15 -4.09
C THR A 349 -1.70 15.45 -2.62
N GLY A 350 -1.13 14.53 -1.87
CA GLY A 350 -0.68 14.81 -0.53
C GLY A 350 0.29 16.01 -0.40
N TYR A 351 0.82 16.49 -1.51
CA TYR A 351 1.77 17.61 -1.58
C TYR A 351 1.15 18.92 -2.07
N GLY A 352 0.00 18.88 -2.67
CA GLY A 352 -0.65 20.08 -3.14
C GLY A 352 -1.68 19.84 -4.24
N LEU A 353 -2.34 20.93 -4.65
CA LEU A 353 -3.28 20.93 -5.75
C LEU A 353 -2.52 20.92 -7.09
N VAL A 354 -2.81 19.92 -7.93
CA VAL A 354 -2.41 19.91 -9.34
C VAL A 354 -3.56 20.47 -10.15
N LYS A 355 -3.35 21.68 -10.72
CA LYS A 355 -4.39 22.41 -11.44
C LYS A 355 -4.58 21.89 -12.86
N ASP A 356 -5.76 22.14 -13.41
CA ASP A 356 -6.12 21.92 -14.81
C ASP A 356 -5.98 20.46 -15.27
N CYS A 357 -5.97 19.50 -14.34
CA CYS A 357 -5.96 18.08 -14.66
C CYS A 357 -6.91 17.26 -13.80
N HIS A 358 -7.39 16.17 -14.37
CA HIS A 358 -8.06 15.07 -13.68
C HIS A 358 -7.08 13.94 -13.43
N CYS A 359 -7.24 13.22 -12.33
CA CYS A 359 -6.49 12.00 -12.05
C CYS A 359 -7.32 10.76 -12.35
N ALA A 360 -6.73 9.83 -13.09
CA ALA A 360 -7.37 8.54 -13.39
C ALA A 360 -7.75 7.75 -12.14
N TYR A 361 -6.96 7.85 -11.08
CA TYR A 361 -7.26 7.22 -9.80
C TYR A 361 -8.61 7.69 -9.25
N THR A 362 -8.79 9.00 -9.10
CA THR A 362 -10.01 9.58 -8.53
C THR A 362 -11.21 9.33 -9.43
N GLY A 363 -11.09 9.67 -10.72
CA GLY A 363 -12.17 9.50 -11.69
C GLY A 363 -12.52 8.04 -11.94
N GLY A 364 -11.52 7.17 -12.10
CA GLY A 364 -11.70 5.73 -12.32
C GLY A 364 -12.36 5.04 -11.13
N SER A 365 -11.91 5.34 -9.90
CA SER A 365 -12.53 4.84 -8.68
C SER A 365 -13.98 5.32 -8.55
N ALA A 366 -14.28 6.58 -8.84
CA ALA A 366 -15.64 7.13 -8.79
C ALA A 366 -16.59 6.40 -9.75
N VAL A 367 -16.22 6.23 -11.02
CA VAL A 367 -17.07 5.51 -12.00
C VAL A 367 -17.15 4.01 -11.72
N HIS A 368 -16.12 3.42 -11.13
CA HIS A 368 -16.17 2.04 -10.65
C HIS A 368 -17.27 1.87 -9.61
N TYR A 369 -17.32 2.74 -8.60
CA TYR A 369 -18.36 2.63 -7.57
C TYR A 369 -19.75 3.02 -8.07
N LEU A 370 -19.88 3.96 -9.01
CA LEU A 370 -21.17 4.24 -9.68
C LEU A 370 -21.70 3.00 -10.40
N THR A 371 -20.89 2.38 -11.27
CA THR A 371 -21.29 1.21 -12.05
C THR A 371 -21.54 -0.01 -11.15
N LYS A 372 -20.69 -0.24 -10.16
CA LYS A 372 -20.85 -1.31 -9.18
C LYS A 372 -22.14 -1.16 -8.36
N THR A 373 -22.46 0.06 -7.92
CA THR A 373 -23.68 0.33 -7.17
C THR A 373 -24.92 0.12 -8.06
N LYS A 374 -24.86 0.55 -9.31
CA LYS A 374 -25.94 0.30 -10.28
C LYS A 374 -26.15 -1.19 -10.50
N ASP A 375 -25.08 -1.96 -10.67
CA ASP A 375 -25.15 -3.41 -10.82
C ASP A 375 -25.79 -4.06 -9.59
N TYR A 376 -25.35 -3.69 -8.39
CA TYR A 376 -25.94 -4.13 -7.13
C TYR A 376 -27.44 -3.81 -7.01
N LEU A 377 -27.84 -2.58 -7.30
CA LEU A 377 -29.24 -2.17 -7.24
C LEU A 377 -30.08 -2.91 -8.27
N HIS A 378 -29.57 -3.10 -9.48
CA HIS A 378 -30.24 -3.87 -10.53
C HIS A 378 -30.46 -5.34 -10.14
N GLN A 379 -29.42 -6.00 -9.61
CA GLN A 379 -29.52 -7.40 -9.13
C GLN A 379 -30.51 -7.58 -7.99
N ASN A 380 -30.74 -6.52 -7.19
CA ASN A 380 -31.67 -6.54 -6.08
C ASN A 380 -33.05 -5.92 -6.41
N GLY A 381 -33.33 -5.66 -7.70
CA GLY A 381 -34.61 -5.08 -8.13
C GLY A 381 -34.91 -3.68 -7.60
N LYS A 382 -33.87 -2.92 -7.23
CA LYS A 382 -33.98 -1.58 -6.66
C LYS A 382 -33.81 -0.49 -7.72
N PRO A 383 -34.55 0.63 -7.59
CA PRO A 383 -34.40 1.74 -8.50
C PRO A 383 -33.00 2.38 -8.37
N CYS A 384 -32.49 2.91 -9.48
CA CYS A 384 -31.26 3.65 -9.53
C CYS A 384 -31.46 4.92 -10.37
N PRO A 385 -31.06 6.10 -9.91
CA PRO A 385 -31.17 7.33 -10.69
C PRO A 385 -30.46 7.23 -12.05
N ALA A 386 -31.14 7.61 -13.13
CA ALA A 386 -30.60 7.52 -14.49
C ALA A 386 -29.29 8.32 -14.63
N LYS A 387 -29.20 9.48 -13.99
CA LYS A 387 -28.03 10.37 -14.07
C LYS A 387 -26.71 9.69 -13.62
N TRP A 388 -26.76 8.71 -12.72
CA TRP A 388 -25.55 7.99 -12.31
C TRP A 388 -24.96 7.16 -13.46
N MET A 389 -25.86 6.48 -14.17
CA MET A 389 -25.47 5.67 -15.32
C MET A 389 -25.04 6.54 -16.49
N ASP A 390 -25.76 7.64 -16.75
CA ASP A 390 -25.45 8.57 -17.82
C ASP A 390 -24.05 9.17 -17.64
N ALA A 391 -23.71 9.61 -16.41
CA ALA A 391 -22.40 10.15 -16.08
C ALA A 391 -21.31 9.08 -16.26
N ALA A 392 -21.50 7.89 -15.66
CA ALA A 392 -20.52 6.81 -15.75
C ALA A 392 -20.27 6.36 -17.19
N GLN A 393 -21.34 6.21 -17.99
CA GLN A 393 -21.23 5.79 -19.38
C GLN A 393 -20.51 6.83 -20.24
N LYS A 394 -20.83 8.12 -20.09
CA LYS A 394 -20.13 9.20 -20.80
C LYS A 394 -18.63 9.22 -20.49
N VAL A 395 -18.26 9.06 -19.21
CA VAL A 395 -16.86 9.00 -18.80
C VAL A 395 -16.16 7.78 -19.39
N LEU A 396 -16.76 6.58 -19.27
CA LEU A 396 -16.16 5.35 -19.75
C LEU A 396 -16.04 5.33 -21.28
N HIS A 397 -17.00 5.90 -22.01
CA HIS A 397 -16.86 6.10 -23.46
C HIS A 397 -15.70 7.04 -23.78
N THR A 398 -15.56 8.16 -23.06
CA THR A 398 -14.44 9.09 -23.25
C THR A 398 -13.08 8.41 -23.05
N VAL A 399 -12.90 7.64 -21.97
CA VAL A 399 -11.61 6.98 -21.73
C VAL A 399 -11.33 5.85 -22.72
N MET A 400 -12.37 5.14 -23.19
CA MET A 400 -12.21 4.15 -24.27
C MET A 400 -11.80 4.81 -25.60
N ASP A 401 -12.35 6.00 -25.92
CA ASP A 401 -11.96 6.74 -27.12
C ASP A 401 -10.52 7.26 -27.05
N LEU A 402 -10.02 7.52 -25.85
CA LEU A 402 -8.67 7.97 -25.57
C LEU A 402 -7.69 6.83 -25.27
N GLN A 403 -8.15 5.57 -25.18
CA GLN A 403 -7.30 4.44 -24.86
C GLN A 403 -6.20 4.25 -25.90
N ARG A 404 -4.97 4.11 -25.47
CA ARG A 404 -3.83 3.86 -26.36
C ARG A 404 -3.89 2.45 -26.95
N ALA A 405 -3.25 2.26 -28.10
CA ALA A 405 -3.31 0.99 -28.83
C ALA A 405 -2.79 -0.23 -28.03
N ASP A 406 -1.84 -0.02 -27.12
CA ASP A 406 -1.29 -1.03 -26.23
C ASP A 406 -2.18 -1.32 -25.01
N GLY A 407 -3.30 -0.65 -24.87
CA GLY A 407 -4.25 -0.83 -23.77
C GLY A 407 -4.14 0.17 -22.63
N ALA A 408 -3.12 1.01 -22.60
CA ALA A 408 -2.96 2.01 -21.55
C ALA A 408 -4.12 3.00 -21.50
N PHE A 409 -4.57 3.33 -20.29
CA PHE A 409 -5.33 4.54 -20.00
C PHE A 409 -4.39 5.63 -19.51
N GLY A 410 -4.80 6.90 -19.63
CA GLY A 410 -4.01 8.00 -19.10
C GLY A 410 -3.85 7.96 -17.58
N TYR A 411 -2.77 8.51 -17.10
CA TYR A 411 -2.57 8.80 -15.68
C TYR A 411 -3.28 10.09 -15.27
N THR A 412 -3.08 11.16 -16.06
CA THR A 412 -3.80 12.43 -15.92
C THR A 412 -4.40 12.88 -17.23
N TYR A 413 -5.50 13.63 -17.13
CA TYR A 413 -6.27 14.15 -18.26
C TYR A 413 -6.51 15.65 -18.10
N SER A 414 -6.65 16.35 -19.22
CA SER A 414 -7.02 17.78 -19.23
C SER A 414 -8.44 17.99 -18.69
N THR A 415 -8.65 19.06 -17.92
CA THR A 415 -9.98 19.53 -17.52
C THR A 415 -10.67 20.38 -18.60
N GLN A 416 -9.93 20.79 -19.63
CA GLN A 416 -10.42 21.74 -20.65
C GLN A 416 -10.75 21.08 -21.99
N GLU A 417 -10.25 19.88 -22.24
CA GLU A 417 -10.41 19.15 -23.49
C GLU A 417 -10.31 17.63 -23.28
N ARG A 418 -10.79 16.85 -24.21
CA ARG A 418 -10.67 15.38 -24.20
C ARG A 418 -9.27 14.95 -24.61
N LYS A 419 -8.34 14.98 -23.66
CA LYS A 419 -6.93 14.71 -23.92
C LYS A 419 -6.22 14.16 -22.70
N VAL A 420 -5.36 13.16 -22.93
CA VAL A 420 -4.41 12.67 -21.92
C VAL A 420 -3.23 13.63 -21.84
N LEU A 421 -2.86 14.02 -20.63
CA LEU A 421 -1.71 14.88 -20.35
C LEU A 421 -0.47 14.06 -19.98
N ASP A 422 -0.68 12.93 -19.29
CA ASP A 422 0.39 12.05 -18.83
C ASP A 422 -0.08 10.59 -18.95
N TRP A 423 0.78 9.76 -19.53
CA TRP A 423 0.52 8.33 -19.73
C TRP A 423 1.22 7.43 -18.71
N SER A 424 2.17 7.97 -17.94
CA SER A 424 3.02 7.18 -17.10
C SER A 424 2.43 6.96 -15.72
N GLY A 425 2.07 5.75 -15.42
CA GLY A 425 1.55 5.35 -14.12
C GLY A 425 0.44 4.32 -14.19
N PHE A 426 0.17 3.72 -13.06
CA PHE A 426 -0.74 2.59 -12.91
C PHE A 426 -2.20 3.00 -12.65
N ALA A 427 -2.46 4.26 -12.30
CA ALA A 427 -3.77 4.75 -11.86
C ALA A 427 -4.91 4.53 -12.88
N GLY A 428 -4.61 4.51 -14.17
CA GLY A 428 -5.60 4.23 -15.21
C GLY A 428 -6.24 2.85 -15.12
N CYS A 429 -5.62 1.93 -14.38
CA CYS A 429 -6.15 0.60 -14.13
C CYS A 429 -7.55 0.63 -13.46
N TRP A 430 -7.90 1.70 -12.74
CA TRP A 430 -9.21 1.86 -12.10
C TRP A 430 -10.40 1.89 -13.09
N PHE A 431 -10.17 2.19 -14.36
CA PHE A 431 -11.23 2.12 -15.37
C PHE A 431 -11.58 0.68 -15.77
N ALA A 432 -10.66 -0.27 -15.67
CA ALA A 432 -10.90 -1.66 -16.08
C ALA A 432 -12.08 -2.32 -15.34
N PRO A 433 -12.14 -2.36 -14.00
CA PRO A 433 -13.28 -2.94 -13.30
C PRO A 433 -14.59 -2.19 -13.56
N ALA A 434 -14.56 -0.88 -13.80
CA ALA A 434 -15.73 -0.09 -14.15
C ALA A 434 -16.31 -0.49 -15.52
N LEU A 435 -15.44 -0.73 -16.50
CA LEU A 435 -15.82 -1.19 -17.84
C LEU A 435 -16.48 -2.57 -17.81
N VAL A 436 -16.01 -3.49 -16.97
CA VAL A 436 -16.66 -4.79 -16.82
C VAL A 436 -18.07 -4.66 -16.24
N TYR A 437 -18.28 -3.79 -15.26
CA TYR A 437 -19.63 -3.49 -14.75
C TYR A 437 -20.51 -2.83 -15.83
N LEU A 438 -19.95 -1.91 -16.62
CA LEU A 438 -20.70 -1.30 -17.73
C LEU A 438 -21.12 -2.36 -18.76
N TYR A 439 -20.24 -3.28 -19.11
CA TYR A 439 -20.58 -4.42 -19.98
C TYR A 439 -21.75 -5.25 -19.39
N ARG A 440 -21.69 -5.61 -18.11
CA ARG A 440 -22.78 -6.36 -17.44
C ARG A 440 -24.14 -5.65 -17.52
N LEU A 441 -24.12 -4.32 -17.48
CA LEU A 441 -25.31 -3.51 -17.47
C LEU A 441 -25.87 -3.20 -18.87
N THR A 442 -25.02 -3.19 -19.91
CA THR A 442 -25.38 -2.71 -21.25
C THR A 442 -25.22 -3.78 -22.36
N GLY A 443 -24.37 -4.78 -22.13
CA GLY A 443 -23.97 -5.75 -23.17
C GLY A 443 -22.99 -5.17 -24.20
N GLU A 444 -22.41 -3.99 -23.98
CA GLU A 444 -21.50 -3.34 -24.94
C GLU A 444 -20.13 -4.03 -24.93
N GLU A 445 -19.87 -4.90 -25.93
CA GLU A 445 -18.65 -5.69 -26.07
C GLU A 445 -17.37 -4.86 -26.08
N ARG A 446 -17.43 -3.61 -26.56
CA ARG A 446 -16.28 -2.70 -26.55
C ARG A 446 -15.75 -2.49 -25.13
N CYS A 447 -16.62 -2.44 -24.11
CA CYS A 447 -16.22 -2.26 -22.73
C CYS A 447 -15.37 -3.42 -22.25
N LEU A 448 -15.80 -4.66 -22.54
CA LEU A 448 -15.08 -5.86 -22.15
C LEU A 448 -13.70 -5.93 -22.82
N HIS A 449 -13.67 -5.69 -24.13
CA HIS A 449 -12.43 -5.71 -24.90
C HIS A 449 -11.43 -4.62 -24.44
N SER A 450 -11.94 -3.42 -24.13
CA SER A 450 -11.12 -2.34 -23.58
C SER A 450 -10.53 -2.70 -22.20
N ALA A 451 -11.33 -3.34 -21.33
CA ALA A 451 -10.88 -3.80 -20.03
C ALA A 451 -9.80 -4.90 -20.13
N GLU A 452 -9.97 -5.87 -21.04
CA GLU A 452 -8.97 -6.92 -21.32
C GLU A 452 -7.62 -6.30 -21.71
N LYS A 453 -7.63 -5.45 -22.73
CA LYS A 453 -6.41 -4.75 -23.18
C LYS A 453 -5.74 -3.95 -22.05
N ALA A 454 -6.53 -3.29 -21.23
CA ALA A 454 -5.99 -2.53 -20.11
C ALA A 454 -5.29 -3.44 -19.09
N LEU A 455 -5.88 -4.57 -18.73
CA LEU A 455 -5.25 -5.49 -17.78
C LEU A 455 -3.99 -6.14 -18.36
N ASP A 456 -3.96 -6.46 -19.66
CA ASP A 456 -2.74 -6.94 -20.33
C ASP A 456 -1.61 -5.90 -20.20
N TYR A 457 -1.91 -4.64 -20.43
CA TYR A 457 -0.94 -3.55 -20.29
C TYR A 457 -0.47 -3.41 -18.83
N TYR A 458 -1.39 -3.29 -17.88
CA TYR A 458 -1.04 -3.08 -16.47
C TYR A 458 -0.39 -4.31 -15.82
N HIS A 459 -0.62 -5.52 -16.35
CA HIS A 459 0.09 -6.71 -15.92
C HIS A 459 1.61 -6.62 -16.09
N THR A 460 2.09 -5.84 -17.05
CA THR A 460 3.54 -5.61 -17.21
C THR A 460 4.15 -4.97 -15.96
N PHE A 461 3.45 -4.04 -15.32
CA PHE A 461 3.90 -3.42 -14.06
C PHE A 461 3.89 -4.41 -12.90
N VAL A 462 2.87 -5.29 -12.85
CA VAL A 462 2.77 -6.33 -11.81
C VAL A 462 3.91 -7.32 -11.93
N LYS A 463 4.24 -7.78 -13.15
CA LYS A 463 5.38 -8.67 -13.41
C LYS A 463 6.70 -8.07 -12.94
N ASP A 464 6.86 -6.77 -13.10
CA ASP A 464 8.06 -6.05 -12.71
C ASP A 464 8.08 -5.69 -11.22
N LEU A 465 7.02 -6.03 -10.47
CA LEU A 465 6.82 -5.62 -9.07
C LEU A 465 6.96 -4.11 -8.88
N ASN A 466 6.54 -3.33 -9.85
CA ASN A 466 6.71 -1.88 -9.87
C ASN A 466 5.43 -1.16 -10.32
N CYS A 467 4.37 -1.30 -9.54
CA CYS A 467 3.08 -0.63 -9.77
C CYS A 467 3.11 0.81 -9.29
N TYR A 468 3.89 1.65 -9.94
CA TYR A 468 4.05 3.06 -9.59
C TYR A 468 2.94 3.94 -10.18
N GLY A 469 2.75 5.12 -9.60
CA GLY A 469 1.76 6.08 -10.06
C GLY A 469 0.33 5.66 -9.76
N THR A 470 0.13 5.13 -8.55
CA THR A 470 -1.19 4.70 -8.09
C THR A 470 -1.82 5.68 -7.12
N PRO A 471 -1.08 6.30 -6.19
CA PRO A 471 -1.68 7.08 -5.13
C PRO A 471 -1.56 8.57 -5.35
N MET A 472 -2.30 9.26 -4.55
CA MET A 472 -2.26 10.70 -4.41
C MET A 472 -1.22 11.18 -3.40
N ASP A 473 -0.85 10.32 -2.47
CA ASP A 473 -0.05 10.72 -1.32
C ASP A 473 1.39 11.03 -1.66
N THR A 474 1.96 10.28 -2.58
CA THR A 474 3.32 10.47 -3.05
C THR A 474 3.30 10.37 -4.56
N TRP A 475 3.64 11.44 -5.24
CA TRP A 475 3.59 11.53 -6.69
C TRP A 475 4.30 10.34 -7.34
N LYS A 476 3.53 9.54 -8.08
CA LYS A 476 4.03 8.35 -8.80
C LYS A 476 4.79 7.32 -7.95
N ALA A 477 4.56 7.28 -6.65
CA ALA A 477 5.11 6.22 -5.83
C ALA A 477 4.50 4.86 -6.17
N VAL A 478 5.20 3.80 -5.79
CA VAL A 478 4.63 2.46 -5.75
C VAL A 478 3.69 2.37 -4.56
N ASP A 479 2.47 1.90 -4.79
CA ASP A 479 1.43 1.83 -3.77
C ASP A 479 0.47 0.66 -4.01
N GLU A 480 -0.27 0.28 -2.97
CA GLU A 480 -1.20 -0.85 -3.01
C GLU A 480 -2.53 -0.53 -3.70
N GLU A 481 -2.96 0.72 -3.71
CA GLU A 481 -4.30 1.08 -4.17
C GLU A 481 -4.56 0.76 -5.65
N GLY A 482 -3.55 0.91 -6.50
CA GLY A 482 -3.62 0.47 -7.89
C GLY A 482 -3.75 -1.04 -8.01
N ASN A 483 -3.04 -1.78 -7.17
CA ASN A 483 -3.11 -3.24 -7.13
C ASN A 483 -4.52 -3.72 -6.78
N LEU A 484 -5.25 -3.01 -5.89
CA LEU A 484 -6.64 -3.32 -5.59
C LEU A 484 -7.55 -3.17 -6.82
N ALA A 485 -7.32 -2.16 -7.66
CA ALA A 485 -8.06 -1.99 -8.92
C ALA A 485 -7.75 -3.12 -9.91
N PHE A 486 -6.47 -3.49 -10.02
CA PHE A 486 -6.03 -4.58 -10.89
C PHE A 486 -6.62 -5.93 -10.47
N MET A 487 -6.54 -6.28 -9.19
CA MET A 487 -7.13 -7.50 -8.65
C MET A 487 -8.65 -7.56 -8.88
N ARG A 488 -9.36 -6.44 -8.70
CA ARG A 488 -10.80 -6.34 -8.97
C ARG A 488 -11.11 -6.54 -10.45
N GLY A 489 -10.35 -5.89 -11.32
CA GLY A 489 -10.48 -6.02 -12.76
C GLY A 489 -10.23 -7.45 -13.23
N SER A 490 -9.15 -8.06 -12.79
CA SER A 490 -8.77 -9.44 -13.11
C SER A 490 -9.85 -10.43 -12.68
N ARG A 491 -10.33 -10.34 -11.44
CA ARG A 491 -11.42 -11.18 -10.95
C ARG A 491 -12.69 -11.01 -11.77
N LEU A 492 -13.11 -9.77 -12.03
CA LEU A 492 -14.32 -9.48 -12.79
C LEU A 492 -14.25 -9.98 -14.23
N LEU A 493 -13.08 -9.83 -14.88
CA LEU A 493 -12.86 -10.38 -16.23
C LEU A 493 -12.90 -11.92 -16.23
N TYR A 494 -12.27 -12.55 -15.25
CA TYR A 494 -12.39 -14.00 -15.10
C TYR A 494 -13.84 -14.44 -14.93
N GLU A 495 -14.58 -13.82 -14.03
CA GLU A 495 -16.00 -14.12 -13.78
C GLU A 495 -16.86 -13.94 -15.07
N GLN A 496 -16.50 -12.97 -15.89
CA GLN A 496 -17.24 -12.64 -17.10
C GLN A 496 -16.86 -13.48 -18.33
N THR A 497 -15.57 -13.82 -18.47
CA THR A 497 -15.03 -14.45 -19.69
C THR A 497 -14.67 -15.91 -19.51
N GLY A 498 -14.45 -16.37 -18.26
CA GLY A 498 -13.91 -17.69 -17.95
C GLY A 498 -12.43 -17.89 -18.32
N LYS A 499 -11.73 -16.86 -18.79
CA LYS A 499 -10.32 -16.93 -19.18
C LYS A 499 -9.42 -17.05 -17.94
N ALA A 500 -8.81 -18.22 -17.75
CA ALA A 500 -8.01 -18.53 -16.56
C ALA A 500 -6.76 -17.64 -16.39
N GLU A 501 -6.29 -17.02 -17.44
CA GLU A 501 -5.15 -16.09 -17.42
C GLU A 501 -5.36 -14.94 -16.44
N PHE A 502 -6.60 -14.43 -16.32
CA PHE A 502 -6.91 -13.33 -15.38
C PHE A 502 -6.83 -13.73 -13.89
N LEU A 503 -6.80 -15.03 -13.58
CA LEU A 503 -6.50 -15.49 -12.21
C LEU A 503 -5.01 -15.63 -11.93
N GLN A 504 -4.19 -15.62 -12.98
CA GLN A 504 -2.73 -15.76 -12.88
C GLN A 504 -2.02 -14.40 -12.88
N TYR A 505 -2.73 -13.36 -13.31
CA TYR A 505 -2.26 -11.99 -13.27
C TYR A 505 -2.06 -11.50 -11.84
#